data_72d4b600ce526daf2a98ee57a91fd43a
#
_entry.id   72d4b600ce526daf2a98ee57a91fd43a
#
_cell.length_a   1.000
_cell.length_b   1.000
_cell.length_c   1.000
_cell.angle_alpha   90.00
_cell.angle_beta   90.00
_cell.angle_gamma   90.00
#
_symmetry.space_group_name_H-M   'P 1'
#
loop_
_entity.id
_entity.type
_entity.pdbx_description
1 polymer ?
#
loop_
_entity_poly.entity_id
_entity_poly.type
_entity_poly.pdbx_seq_one_letter_code
_entity_poly.pdbx_strand_id
1 'polypeptide(L)'
;MTSERKATLSIDGNPVEFPIYSGTIGPDVIDIRSFYAKTGAFTFDPGFMSTGSCKSTITYIDGDKGELLYRGYPIEQLAVNCDFLEVCQLLLKGELPT
;
A
#
# COMPACT_ATOMS: atom_id res chain seq x y z
N MET A 1 3.09 -1.17 -10.01
CA MET A 1 2.88 -2.50 -9.41
C MET A 1 2.79 -3.55 -10.51
N THR A 2 3.55 -4.60 -10.39
CA THR A 2 3.50 -5.72 -11.32
C THR A 2 3.00 -6.97 -10.58
N SER A 3 2.37 -7.89 -11.33
CA SER A 3 1.77 -9.09 -10.76
C SER A 3 2.32 -10.33 -11.47
N GLU A 4 3.59 -10.65 -11.18
CA GLU A 4 4.22 -11.86 -11.74
C GLU A 4 4.10 -13.05 -10.80
N ARG A 5 3.81 -12.81 -9.52
CA ARG A 5 3.63 -13.86 -8.52
C ARG A 5 2.17 -14.01 -8.17
N LYS A 6 1.82 -15.20 -7.69
CA LYS A 6 0.45 -15.50 -7.27
C LYS A 6 0.47 -16.19 -5.92
N ALA A 7 -0.52 -15.87 -5.10
CA ALA A 7 -0.77 -16.57 -3.85
C ALA A 7 -1.84 -17.63 -4.09
N THR A 8 -1.65 -18.80 -3.55
CA THR A 8 -2.62 -19.89 -3.64
C THR A 8 -3.26 -20.12 -2.28
N LEU A 9 -4.59 -20.06 -2.22
CA LEU A 9 -5.36 -20.35 -1.03
C LEU A 9 -6.19 -21.60 -1.28
N SER A 10 -6.10 -22.57 -0.39
CA SER A 10 -6.88 -23.79 -0.49
C SER A 10 -8.00 -23.76 0.55
N ILE A 11 -9.25 -23.90 0.10
CA ILE A 11 -10.42 -23.98 0.97
C ILE A 11 -11.09 -25.32 0.68
N ASP A 12 -11.18 -26.16 1.69
CA ASP A 12 -11.80 -27.51 1.58
C ASP A 12 -11.22 -28.33 0.41
N GLY A 13 -9.90 -28.17 0.18
CA GLY A 13 -9.21 -28.90 -0.86
C GLY A 13 -9.26 -28.26 -2.25
N ASN A 14 -9.93 -27.10 -2.40
CA ASN A 14 -10.03 -26.39 -3.67
C ASN A 14 -9.04 -25.23 -3.71
N PRO A 15 -7.99 -25.29 -4.55
CA PRO A 15 -7.02 -24.20 -4.64
C PRO A 15 -7.57 -23.04 -5.46
N VAL A 16 -7.33 -21.83 -4.99
CA VAL A 16 -7.71 -20.60 -5.68
C VAL A 16 -6.50 -19.67 -5.70
N GLU A 17 -6.24 -19.02 -6.82
CA GLU A 17 -5.09 -18.15 -6.99
C GLU A 17 -5.49 -16.69 -6.97
N PHE A 18 -4.64 -15.85 -6.37
CA PHE A 18 -4.80 -14.41 -6.32
C PHE A 18 -3.48 -13.73 -6.69
N PRO A 19 -3.52 -12.60 -7.42
CA PRO A 19 -2.29 -11.91 -7.77
C PRO A 19 -1.63 -11.26 -6.55
N ILE A 20 -0.31 -11.23 -6.57
CA ILE A 20 0.49 -10.52 -5.57
C ILE A 20 1.09 -9.28 -6.23
N TYR A 21 0.93 -8.13 -5.60
CA TYR A 21 1.51 -6.88 -6.07
C TYR A 21 2.58 -6.40 -5.09
N SER A 22 3.67 -5.91 -5.65
CA SER A 22 4.76 -5.32 -4.88
C SER A 22 4.81 -3.83 -5.15
N GLY A 23 4.71 -3.03 -4.10
CA GLY A 23 4.91 -1.59 -4.22
C GLY A 23 6.39 -1.25 -4.17
N THR A 24 6.71 0.02 -4.37
CA THR A 24 8.08 0.52 -4.26
C THR A 24 8.57 0.42 -2.81
N ILE A 25 7.69 0.67 -1.86
CA ILE A 25 7.96 0.62 -0.43
C ILE A 25 6.82 -0.14 0.23
N GLY A 26 7.15 -0.88 1.28
CA GLY A 26 6.19 -1.60 2.08
C GLY A 26 6.09 -3.07 1.71
N PRO A 27 5.31 -3.83 2.45
CA PRO A 27 5.13 -5.25 2.19
C PRO A 27 4.34 -5.51 0.90
N ASP A 28 4.49 -6.71 0.36
CA ASP A 28 3.68 -7.14 -0.76
C ASP A 28 2.21 -7.24 -0.35
N VAL A 29 1.31 -7.07 -1.31
CA VAL A 29 -0.12 -7.21 -1.06
C VAL A 29 -0.70 -8.30 -1.96
N ILE A 30 -1.68 -9.01 -1.42
CA ILE A 30 -2.44 -10.02 -2.15
C ILE A 30 -3.76 -9.36 -2.56
N ASP A 31 -4.03 -9.34 -3.87
CA ASP A 31 -5.25 -8.74 -4.39
C ASP A 31 -6.42 -9.70 -4.19
N ILE A 32 -7.33 -9.36 -3.28
CA ILE A 32 -8.47 -10.20 -2.93
C ILE A 32 -9.79 -9.69 -3.50
N ARG A 33 -9.76 -8.77 -4.49
CA ARG A 33 -11.00 -8.23 -5.06
C ARG A 33 -11.90 -9.29 -5.67
N SER A 34 -11.31 -10.37 -6.17
CA SER A 34 -12.04 -11.49 -6.75
C SER A 34 -12.34 -12.61 -5.74
N PHE A 35 -12.05 -12.40 -4.46
CA PHE A 35 -12.12 -13.45 -3.45
C PHE A 35 -13.53 -14.02 -3.34
N TYR A 36 -14.54 -13.19 -3.19
CA TYR A 36 -15.91 -13.65 -3.08
C TYR A 36 -16.38 -14.37 -4.36
N ALA A 37 -16.03 -13.83 -5.51
CA ALA A 37 -16.43 -14.45 -6.78
C ALA A 37 -15.83 -15.85 -6.97
N LYS A 38 -14.61 -16.06 -6.48
CA LYS A 38 -13.92 -17.33 -6.63
C LYS A 38 -14.23 -18.34 -5.52
N THR A 39 -14.52 -17.87 -4.32
CA THR A 39 -14.66 -18.77 -3.14
C THR A 39 -16.05 -18.78 -2.53
N GLY A 40 -16.85 -17.75 -2.77
CA GLY A 40 -18.15 -17.61 -2.12
C GLY A 40 -18.05 -17.16 -0.66
N ALA A 41 -16.86 -16.78 -0.20
CA ALA A 41 -16.60 -16.37 1.18
C ALA A 41 -16.08 -14.95 1.22
N PHE A 42 -16.19 -14.29 2.38
CA PHE A 42 -15.58 -12.99 2.63
C PHE A 42 -14.38 -13.15 3.56
N THR A 43 -13.44 -12.21 3.47
CA THR A 43 -12.40 -12.08 4.49
C THR A 43 -12.94 -11.27 5.67
N PHE A 44 -12.36 -11.49 6.85
CA PHE A 44 -12.75 -10.75 8.06
C PHE A 44 -11.51 -10.09 8.63
N ASP A 45 -11.46 -8.76 8.54
CA ASP A 45 -10.32 -7.98 9.01
C ASP A 45 -10.80 -6.57 9.41
N PRO A 46 -11.54 -6.48 10.54
CA PRO A 46 -12.03 -5.17 10.98
C PRO A 46 -10.87 -4.26 11.35
N GLY A 47 -10.92 -3.00 10.87
CA GLY A 47 -9.86 -2.04 11.09
C GLY A 47 -8.67 -2.16 10.14
N PHE A 48 -8.76 -3.04 9.16
CA PHE A 48 -7.73 -3.21 8.11
C PHE A 48 -6.33 -3.45 8.67
N MET A 49 -6.24 -4.32 9.69
CA MET A 49 -4.96 -4.62 10.34
C MET A 49 -3.98 -5.32 9.41
N SER A 50 -4.49 -6.13 8.49
CA SER A 50 -3.68 -6.89 7.53
C SER A 50 -4.12 -6.65 6.09
N THR A 51 -4.94 -5.62 5.84
CA THR A 51 -5.53 -5.38 4.54
C THR A 51 -5.19 -3.98 4.05
N GLY A 52 -4.57 -3.89 2.87
CA GLY A 52 -4.35 -2.61 2.20
C GLY A 52 -5.68 -2.07 1.66
N SER A 53 -6.06 -0.87 2.05
CA SER A 53 -7.34 -0.28 1.69
C SER A 53 -7.31 0.48 0.37
N CYS A 54 -6.14 0.97 -0.04
CA CYS A 54 -6.01 1.71 -1.28
C CYS A 54 -4.56 1.69 -1.78
N LYS A 55 -4.41 2.02 -3.06
CA LYS A 55 -3.11 2.23 -3.68
C LYS A 55 -2.76 3.70 -3.59
N SER A 56 -1.56 4.02 -3.12
CA SER A 56 -1.11 5.41 -3.00
C SER A 56 0.32 5.57 -3.48
N THR A 57 0.58 6.67 -4.18
CA THR A 57 1.93 7.11 -4.55
C THR A 57 2.37 8.31 -3.73
N ILE A 58 1.54 8.77 -2.80
CA ILE A 58 1.74 10.02 -2.06
C ILE A 58 2.32 9.75 -0.68
N THR A 59 1.72 8.84 0.08
CA THR A 59 2.01 8.66 1.50
C THR A 59 2.38 7.22 1.80
N TYR A 60 3.42 7.04 2.62
CA TYR A 60 3.77 5.76 3.22
C TYR A 60 3.84 5.93 4.73
N ILE A 61 3.21 5.03 5.45
CA ILE A 61 3.21 5.01 6.91
C ILE A 61 3.60 3.63 7.40
N ASP A 62 4.58 3.58 8.32
CA ASP A 62 4.93 2.37 9.05
C ASP A 62 4.82 2.70 10.54
N GLY A 63 3.72 2.29 11.16
CA GLY A 63 3.46 2.59 12.56
C GLY A 63 4.42 1.89 13.51
N ASP A 64 4.89 0.70 13.16
CA ASP A 64 5.83 -0.05 13.99
C ASP A 64 7.19 0.63 14.06
N LYS A 65 7.66 1.17 12.94
CA LYS A 65 8.94 1.89 12.85
C LYS A 65 8.81 3.37 13.14
N GLY A 66 7.59 3.90 13.22
CA GLY A 66 7.37 5.33 13.37
C GLY A 66 7.79 6.13 12.15
N GLU A 67 7.57 5.58 10.97
CA GLU A 67 8.01 6.17 9.71
C GLU A 67 6.83 6.72 8.92
N LEU A 68 6.96 7.96 8.44
CA LEU A 68 5.96 8.62 7.59
C LEU A 68 6.69 9.32 6.44
N LEU A 69 6.32 8.96 5.22
CA LEU A 69 6.90 9.54 4.00
C LEU A 69 5.82 10.19 3.15
N TYR A 70 6.13 11.39 2.60
CA TYR A 70 5.32 12.03 1.57
C TYR A 70 6.10 11.99 0.27
N ARG A 71 5.59 11.27 -0.72
CA ARG A 71 6.26 11.06 -2.02
C ARG A 71 7.69 10.55 -1.86
N GLY A 72 7.94 9.74 -0.81
CA GLY A 72 9.26 9.18 -0.52
C GLY A 72 10.15 10.04 0.36
N TYR A 73 9.73 11.25 0.73
CA TYR A 73 10.50 12.13 1.62
C TYR A 73 10.05 11.94 3.06
N PRO A 74 10.97 11.65 4.00
CA PRO A 74 10.61 11.53 5.41
C PRO A 74 9.99 12.83 5.93
N ILE A 75 8.96 12.71 6.76
CA ILE A 75 8.26 13.89 7.29
C ILE A 75 9.19 14.80 8.09
N GLU A 76 10.19 14.25 8.75
CA GLU A 76 11.16 15.02 9.52
C GLU A 76 11.92 16.01 8.63
N GLN A 77 12.27 15.60 7.42
CA GLN A 77 12.95 16.48 6.46
C GLN A 77 12.02 17.58 5.96
N LEU A 78 10.76 17.24 5.68
CA LEU A 78 9.80 18.21 5.20
C LEU A 78 9.43 19.23 6.27
N ALA A 79 9.28 18.79 7.52
CA ALA A 79 8.92 19.66 8.63
C ALA A 79 10.02 20.67 8.97
N VAL A 80 11.29 20.28 8.81
CA VAL A 80 12.43 21.11 9.16
C VAL A 80 12.89 22.00 7.98
N ASN A 81 12.87 21.45 6.77
CA ASN A 81 13.53 22.06 5.60
C ASN A 81 12.56 22.69 4.59
N CYS A 82 11.26 22.41 4.70
CA CYS A 82 10.28 22.83 3.71
C CYS A 82 9.18 23.68 4.33
N ASP A 83 8.64 24.62 3.56
CA ASP A 83 7.46 25.37 3.94
C ASP A 83 6.18 24.69 3.38
N PHE A 84 5.02 25.29 3.68
CA PHE A 84 3.72 24.73 3.28
C PHE A 84 3.60 24.62 1.76
N LEU A 85 4.05 25.63 1.01
CA LEU A 85 3.93 25.63 -0.45
C LEU A 85 4.81 24.56 -1.08
N GLU A 86 6.02 24.34 -0.53
CA GLU A 86 6.91 23.30 -1.01
C GLU A 86 6.31 21.91 -0.82
N VAL A 87 5.68 21.66 0.34
CA VAL A 87 5.02 20.37 0.60
C VAL A 87 3.81 20.20 -0.33
N CYS A 88 3.04 21.26 -0.58
CA CYS A 88 1.94 21.20 -1.55
C CYS A 88 2.44 20.82 -2.94
N GLN A 89 3.53 21.40 -3.39
CA GLN A 89 4.11 21.06 -4.69
C GLN A 89 4.56 19.58 -4.71
N LEU A 90 5.19 19.10 -3.65
CA LEU A 90 5.61 17.71 -3.55
C LEU A 90 4.43 16.76 -3.68
N LEU A 91 3.34 17.01 -2.95
CA LEU A 91 2.16 16.14 -2.96
C LEU A 91 1.44 16.16 -4.32
N LEU A 92 1.40 17.31 -4.98
CA LEU A 92 0.71 17.46 -6.27
C LEU A 92 1.57 17.05 -7.46
N LYS A 93 2.85 17.36 -7.44
CA LYS A 93 3.76 17.16 -8.57
C LYS A 93 4.68 15.96 -8.43
N GLY A 94 4.87 15.45 -7.22
CA GLY A 94 5.76 14.32 -6.96
C GLY A 94 7.22 14.68 -6.75
N GLU A 95 7.57 15.97 -6.84
CA GLU A 95 8.94 16.45 -6.68
C GLU A 95 8.95 17.75 -5.89
N LEU A 96 10.03 17.97 -5.13
CA LEU A 96 10.24 19.24 -4.48
C LEU A 96 10.66 20.32 -5.50
N PRO A 97 10.33 21.61 -5.24
CA PRO A 97 10.77 22.67 -6.13
C PRO A 97 12.30 22.85 -6.08
N THR A 98 12.84 23.26 -7.20
CA THR A 98 14.29 23.53 -7.31
C THR A 98 14.63 24.95 -6.89
#